data_9cf5f1ada16a53c0370f7df659035a43
#
_entry.id   9cf5f1ada16a53c0370f7df659035a43
#
_cell.length_a   1.000
_cell.length_b   1.000
_cell.length_c   1.000
_cell.angle_alpha   90.00
_cell.angle_beta   90.00
_cell.angle_gamma   90.00
#
_symmetry.space_group_name_H-M   'P 1'
#
loop_
_entity.id
_entity.type
_entity.pdbx_description
1 polymer ?
#
loop_
_entity_poly.entity_id
_entity_poly.type
_entity_poly.pdbx_seq_one_letter_code
_entity_poly.pdbx_strand_id
1 'polypeptide(L)'
;KGGPGMNPLKVAIAGQTSTGKTRTVLRIANMIKDKFPNGGITTHPIVEENKIIGYKLKNYITGDEELSASYRWHVKTKVPGRTPESTPLGIRLDAVNRIATDSVAKAIEEADLILVDEVGKLVSESKEFSAILKEALKCGKPMLITMHKRSRNPLLQSIRKRDDLRTLEVTPINSAILPSKAVNILKTGMV
;
A
#
# COMPACT_ATOMS: atom_id res chain seq x y z
N LYS A 1 10.66 13.32 32.59
CA LYS A 1 10.70 11.83 32.55
C LYS A 1 9.49 11.40 31.74
N GLY A 2 9.67 11.30 30.40
CA GLY A 2 8.64 10.79 29.51
C GLY A 2 8.41 9.31 29.78
N GLY A 3 7.16 8.92 29.96
CA GLY A 3 6.76 7.51 29.99
C GLY A 3 7.14 6.81 28.66
N PRO A 4 7.14 5.49 28.59
CA PRO A 4 7.47 4.76 27.38
C PRO A 4 6.57 5.28 26.25
N GLY A 5 7.19 5.92 25.25
CA GLY A 5 6.48 6.55 24.15
C GLY A 5 5.62 5.50 23.46
N MET A 6 4.32 5.70 23.46
CA MET A 6 3.42 4.88 22.68
C MET A 6 3.84 4.99 21.21
N ASN A 7 4.10 3.86 20.57
CA ASN A 7 4.36 3.85 19.13
C ASN A 7 3.18 4.50 18.41
N PRO A 8 3.46 5.38 17.43
CA PRO A 8 2.40 6.01 16.64
C PRO A 8 1.48 4.95 16.03
N LEU A 9 0.17 5.22 16.06
CA LEU A 9 -0.78 4.31 15.46
C LEU A 9 -0.62 4.25 13.93
N LYS A 10 -0.84 3.09 13.40
CA LYS A 10 -0.86 2.80 11.98
C LYS A 10 -2.27 2.39 11.58
N VAL A 11 -2.70 2.78 10.40
CA VAL A 11 -4.01 2.43 9.87
C VAL A 11 -3.85 1.57 8.64
N ALA A 12 -4.53 0.43 8.63
CA ALA A 12 -4.69 -0.41 7.46
C ALA A 12 -6.10 -0.27 6.90
N ILE A 13 -6.20 0.11 5.64
CA ILE A 13 -7.45 0.08 4.88
C ILE A 13 -7.56 -1.28 4.23
N ALA A 14 -8.49 -2.07 4.68
CA ALA A 14 -8.77 -3.40 4.15
C ALA A 14 -10.04 -3.38 3.27
N GLY A 15 -10.11 -4.31 2.35
CA GLY A 15 -11.26 -4.47 1.46
C GLY A 15 -10.93 -5.43 0.33
N GLN A 16 -11.94 -5.79 -0.42
CA GLN A 16 -11.77 -6.59 -1.62
C GLN A 16 -11.19 -5.73 -2.77
N THR A 17 -10.74 -6.38 -3.82
CA THR A 17 -10.34 -5.71 -5.06
C THR A 17 -11.47 -4.80 -5.56
N SER A 18 -11.12 -3.61 -6.05
CA SER A 18 -12.06 -2.61 -6.58
C SER A 18 -13.06 -2.01 -5.56
N THR A 19 -12.78 -2.11 -4.26
CA THR A 19 -13.61 -1.46 -3.22
C THR A 19 -13.23 -0.01 -2.93
N GLY A 20 -12.25 0.54 -3.66
CA GLY A 20 -11.82 1.93 -3.49
C GLY A 20 -10.77 2.15 -2.40
N LYS A 21 -9.97 1.14 -2.06
CA LYS A 21 -8.88 1.26 -1.08
C LYS A 21 -7.89 2.38 -1.43
N THR A 22 -7.37 2.39 -2.65
CA THR A 22 -6.43 3.42 -3.12
C THR A 22 -7.06 4.81 -3.08
N ARG A 23 -8.30 4.95 -3.53
CA ARG A 23 -9.04 6.21 -3.46
C ARG A 23 -9.16 6.71 -2.02
N THR A 24 -9.48 5.83 -1.09
CA THR A 24 -9.58 6.14 0.33
C THR A 24 -8.25 6.64 0.89
N VAL A 25 -7.14 5.95 0.59
CA VAL A 25 -5.79 6.36 0.98
C VAL A 25 -5.44 7.75 0.45
N LEU A 26 -5.71 8.01 -0.82
CA LEU A 26 -5.43 9.31 -1.44
C LEU A 26 -6.27 10.44 -0.83
N ARG A 27 -7.53 10.17 -0.48
CA ARG A 27 -8.38 11.14 0.22
C ARG A 27 -7.85 11.45 1.62
N ILE A 28 -7.45 10.43 2.38
CA ILE A 28 -6.84 10.60 3.71
C ILE A 28 -5.57 11.43 3.62
N ALA A 29 -4.67 11.08 2.71
CA ALA A 29 -3.43 11.79 2.48
C ALA A 29 -3.67 13.26 2.14
N ASN A 30 -4.65 13.55 1.26
CA ASN A 30 -4.99 14.91 0.88
C ASN A 30 -5.55 15.74 2.04
N MET A 31 -6.26 15.12 2.99
CA MET A 31 -6.82 15.81 4.16
C MET A 31 -5.76 16.32 5.13
N ILE A 32 -4.57 15.71 5.16
CA ILE A 32 -3.56 15.99 6.18
C ILE A 32 -2.23 16.51 5.63
N LYS A 33 -2.03 16.51 4.31
CA LYS A 33 -0.75 16.83 3.64
C LYS A 33 -0.18 18.20 3.96
N ASP A 34 -1.04 19.18 4.25
CA ASP A 34 -0.62 20.57 4.52
C ASP A 34 0.08 20.70 5.88
N LYS A 35 -0.24 19.83 6.83
CA LYS A 35 0.37 19.80 8.16
C LYS A 35 1.41 18.69 8.31
N PHE A 36 1.20 17.58 7.64
CA PHE A 36 1.99 16.38 7.76
C PHE A 36 2.41 15.89 6.37
N PRO A 37 3.66 16.20 5.93
CA PRO A 37 4.16 15.70 4.67
C PRO A 37 4.00 14.19 4.53
N ASN A 38 3.45 13.75 3.40
CA ASN A 38 3.23 12.35 3.10
C ASN A 38 4.29 11.86 2.11
N GLY A 39 4.64 10.59 2.23
CA GLY A 39 5.53 9.93 1.28
C GLY A 39 5.25 8.44 1.21
N GLY A 40 5.83 7.77 0.25
CA GLY A 40 5.69 6.34 0.07
C GLY A 40 5.29 5.95 -1.34
N ILE A 41 4.56 4.87 -1.46
CA ILE A 41 4.22 4.23 -2.73
C ILE A 41 2.71 4.04 -2.86
N THR A 42 2.19 4.32 -4.05
CA THR A 42 0.81 4.02 -4.44
C THR A 42 0.78 3.13 -5.68
N THR A 43 -0.21 2.25 -5.75
CA THR A 43 -0.42 1.34 -6.87
C THR A 43 -1.65 1.76 -7.65
N HIS A 44 -1.50 1.90 -8.98
CA HIS A 44 -2.56 2.35 -9.86
C HIS A 44 -2.84 1.32 -10.95
N PRO A 45 -4.11 0.96 -11.17
CA PRO A 45 -4.46 0.06 -12.27
C PRO A 45 -4.26 0.75 -13.62
N ILE A 46 -3.86 -0.04 -14.61
CA ILE A 46 -3.83 0.36 -16.01
C ILE A 46 -5.06 -0.27 -16.65
N VAL A 47 -5.93 0.57 -17.22
CA VAL A 47 -7.21 0.14 -17.77
C VAL A 47 -7.22 0.36 -19.28
N GLU A 48 -7.56 -0.68 -20.03
CA GLU A 48 -7.86 -0.61 -21.47
C GLU A 48 -9.20 -1.31 -21.70
N GLU A 49 -10.07 -0.69 -22.50
CA GLU A 49 -11.39 -1.25 -22.84
C GLU A 49 -12.19 -1.72 -21.61
N ASN A 50 -12.17 -0.94 -20.54
CA ASN A 50 -12.82 -1.25 -19.26
C ASN A 50 -12.27 -2.50 -18.53
N LYS A 51 -11.10 -2.98 -18.90
CA LYS A 51 -10.41 -4.10 -18.25
C LYS A 51 -9.09 -3.66 -17.65
N ILE A 52 -8.79 -4.15 -16.46
CA ILE A 52 -7.47 -3.94 -15.87
C ILE A 52 -6.48 -4.86 -16.59
N ILE A 53 -5.46 -4.26 -17.21
CA ILE A 53 -4.41 -4.97 -17.94
C ILE A 53 -3.09 -5.03 -17.21
N GLY A 54 -2.94 -4.29 -16.13
CA GLY A 54 -1.73 -4.23 -15.34
C GLY A 54 -1.79 -3.17 -14.26
N TYR A 55 -0.64 -2.91 -13.67
CA TYR A 55 -0.49 -1.94 -12.59
C TYR A 55 0.80 -1.16 -12.75
N LYS A 56 0.78 0.11 -12.37
CA LYS A 56 1.95 0.96 -12.20
C LYS A 56 2.11 1.37 -10.74
N LEU A 57 3.33 1.51 -10.32
CA LEU A 57 3.71 2.05 -9.02
C LEU A 57 4.08 3.53 -9.18
N LYS A 58 3.69 4.33 -8.20
CA LYS A 58 3.98 5.76 -8.16
C LYS A 58 4.65 6.14 -6.85
N ASN A 59 5.78 6.82 -6.95
CA ASN A 59 6.38 7.49 -5.82
C ASN A 59 5.54 8.71 -5.44
N TYR A 60 5.02 8.73 -4.24
CA TYR A 60 4.12 9.80 -3.80
C TYR A 60 4.82 11.16 -3.69
N ILE A 61 6.10 11.20 -3.30
CA ILE A 61 6.87 12.45 -3.16
C ILE A 61 7.25 13.02 -4.52
N THR A 62 7.87 12.20 -5.38
CA THR A 62 8.44 12.66 -6.65
C THR A 62 7.43 12.68 -7.79
N GLY A 63 6.40 11.84 -7.71
CA GLY A 63 5.45 11.63 -8.80
C GLY A 63 5.95 10.66 -9.88
N ASP A 64 7.15 10.10 -9.74
CA ASP A 64 7.68 9.12 -10.68
C ASP A 64 6.83 7.88 -10.72
N GLU A 65 6.56 7.39 -11.92
CA GLU A 65 5.73 6.20 -12.16
C GLU A 65 6.50 5.15 -12.92
N GLU A 66 6.23 3.89 -12.63
CA GLU A 66 6.81 2.77 -13.35
C GLU A 66 5.83 1.62 -13.50
N LEU A 67 5.75 1.03 -14.69
CA LEU A 67 4.97 -0.16 -14.95
C LEU A 67 5.58 -1.35 -14.21
N SER A 68 4.85 -1.90 -13.25
CA SER A 68 5.36 -2.92 -12.33
C SER A 68 4.78 -4.30 -12.56
N ALA A 69 3.57 -4.39 -13.11
CA ALA A 69 2.88 -5.65 -13.34
C ALA A 69 1.95 -5.57 -14.55
N SER A 70 1.83 -6.67 -15.28
CA SER A 70 0.93 -6.76 -16.42
C SER A 70 0.42 -8.17 -16.63
N TYR A 71 -0.86 -8.29 -16.98
CA TYR A 71 -1.44 -9.56 -17.43
C TYR A 71 -0.97 -9.95 -18.84
N ARG A 72 -0.32 -9.04 -19.56
CA ARG A 72 0.28 -9.30 -20.88
C ARG A 72 1.69 -9.88 -20.81
N TRP A 73 2.33 -9.83 -19.67
CA TRP A 73 3.66 -10.42 -19.46
C TRP A 73 3.53 -11.90 -19.12
N HIS A 74 3.29 -12.69 -20.16
CA HIS A 74 3.23 -14.13 -19.99
C HIS A 74 4.61 -14.71 -19.77
N VAL A 75 4.77 -15.46 -18.73
CA VAL A 75 5.75 -16.54 -18.71
C VAL A 75 5.36 -17.49 -19.86
N LYS A 76 6.31 -17.90 -20.69
CA LYS A 76 6.14 -18.65 -21.95
C LYS A 76 5.45 -20.04 -21.86
N THR A 77 4.61 -20.27 -20.90
CA THR A 77 3.82 -21.49 -20.77
C THR A 77 2.38 -21.19 -21.17
N LYS A 78 2.10 -21.32 -22.46
CA LYS A 78 0.72 -21.55 -22.92
C LYS A 78 0.28 -22.88 -22.29
N VAL A 79 -0.41 -22.81 -21.18
CA VAL A 79 -1.14 -23.97 -20.67
C VAL A 79 -2.43 -24.04 -21.46
N PRO A 80 -2.64 -25.10 -22.27
CA PRO A 80 -3.87 -25.26 -23.04
C PRO A 80 -5.09 -25.26 -22.09
N GLY A 81 -6.13 -24.52 -22.45
CA GLY A 81 -7.40 -24.53 -21.72
C GLY A 81 -7.57 -23.45 -20.64
N ARG A 82 -6.66 -22.50 -20.47
CA ARG A 82 -6.85 -21.34 -19.59
C ARG A 82 -7.48 -20.18 -20.33
N THR A 83 -8.55 -19.63 -19.75
CA THR A 83 -9.17 -18.39 -20.23
C THR A 83 -8.29 -17.18 -19.89
N PRO A 84 -8.45 -16.04 -20.59
CA PRO A 84 -7.74 -14.80 -20.25
C PRO A 84 -7.90 -14.37 -18.78
N GLU A 85 -9.03 -14.71 -18.17
CA GLU A 85 -9.34 -14.41 -16.76
C GLU A 85 -8.52 -15.23 -15.76
N SER A 86 -7.90 -16.32 -16.19
CA SER A 86 -7.02 -17.16 -15.37
C SER A 86 -5.54 -16.90 -15.63
N THR A 87 -5.19 -15.89 -16.41
CA THR A 87 -3.80 -15.56 -16.72
C THR A 87 -3.11 -14.96 -15.49
N PRO A 88 -1.99 -15.53 -15.02
CA PRO A 88 -1.28 -14.95 -13.89
C PRO A 88 -0.69 -13.60 -14.23
N LEU A 89 -0.74 -12.69 -13.26
CA LEU A 89 -0.13 -11.38 -13.34
C LEU A 89 1.41 -11.53 -13.38
N GLY A 90 2.04 -11.07 -14.45
CA GLY A 90 3.50 -10.97 -14.56
C GLY A 90 4.00 -9.76 -13.78
N ILE A 91 5.05 -9.92 -12.98
CA ILE A 91 5.65 -8.87 -12.15
C ILE A 91 7.08 -8.60 -12.60
N ARG A 92 7.43 -7.33 -12.76
CA ARG A 92 8.82 -6.88 -12.99
C ARG A 92 9.46 -6.58 -11.64
N LEU A 93 10.19 -7.55 -11.11
CA LEU A 93 10.84 -7.40 -9.80
C LEU A 93 11.87 -6.27 -9.77
N ASP A 94 12.61 -6.03 -10.86
CA ASP A 94 13.56 -4.93 -10.95
C ASP A 94 12.87 -3.56 -10.79
N ALA A 95 11.71 -3.37 -11.43
CA ALA A 95 10.92 -2.17 -11.30
C ALA A 95 10.35 -2.02 -9.88
N VAL A 96 9.80 -3.08 -9.32
CA VAL A 96 9.27 -3.08 -7.95
C VAL A 96 10.37 -2.77 -6.95
N ASN A 97 11.52 -3.44 -7.04
CA ASN A 97 12.64 -3.23 -6.14
C ASN A 97 13.16 -1.79 -6.21
N ARG A 98 13.26 -1.22 -7.42
CA ARG A 98 13.72 0.14 -7.61
C ARG A 98 12.73 1.15 -7.06
N ILE A 99 11.51 1.21 -7.62
CA ILE A 99 10.58 2.29 -7.30
C ILE A 99 9.94 2.14 -5.93
N ALA A 100 9.52 0.94 -5.55
CA ALA A 100 8.86 0.74 -4.27
C ALA A 100 9.82 0.89 -3.09
N THR A 101 11.00 0.32 -3.19
CA THR A 101 12.02 0.41 -2.14
C THR A 101 12.50 1.85 -1.97
N ASP A 102 12.83 2.55 -3.06
CA ASP A 102 13.30 3.92 -3.01
C ASP A 102 12.21 4.87 -2.49
N SER A 103 10.96 4.67 -2.88
CA SER A 103 9.84 5.50 -2.43
C SER A 103 9.59 5.38 -0.93
N VAL A 104 9.64 4.17 -0.39
CA VAL A 104 9.46 3.93 1.05
C VAL A 104 10.68 4.41 1.84
N ALA A 105 11.90 4.16 1.35
CA ALA A 105 13.12 4.66 1.97
C ALA A 105 13.11 6.19 2.08
N LYS A 106 12.74 6.89 1.00
CA LYS A 106 12.61 8.35 0.98
C LYS A 106 11.53 8.83 1.96
N ALA A 107 10.42 8.12 2.07
CA ALA A 107 9.36 8.46 3.02
C ALA A 107 9.80 8.28 4.48
N ILE A 108 10.60 7.27 4.79
CA ILE A 108 11.19 7.09 6.12
C ILE A 108 12.02 8.30 6.52
N GLU A 109 12.76 8.89 5.58
CA GLU A 109 13.63 10.05 5.84
C GLU A 109 12.84 11.38 5.87
N GLU A 110 11.94 11.61 4.92
CA GLU A 110 11.40 12.93 4.62
C GLU A 110 9.92 13.13 4.99
N ALA A 111 9.14 12.04 5.15
CA ALA A 111 7.72 12.15 5.41
C ALA A 111 7.37 12.08 6.91
N ASP A 112 6.21 12.62 7.29
CA ASP A 112 5.61 12.45 8.60
C ASP A 112 4.59 11.29 8.61
N LEU A 113 4.00 10.99 7.45
CA LEU A 113 3.13 9.84 7.23
C LEU A 113 3.65 9.00 6.07
N ILE A 114 3.83 7.71 6.31
CA ILE A 114 4.26 6.75 5.29
C ILE A 114 3.06 6.04 4.70
N LEU A 115 2.91 6.16 3.38
CA LEU A 115 1.88 5.49 2.59
C LEU A 115 2.44 4.21 1.97
N VAL A 116 1.74 3.10 2.08
CA VAL A 116 2.06 1.86 1.36
C VAL A 116 0.79 1.25 0.79
N ASP A 117 0.54 1.54 -0.45
CA ASP A 117 -0.60 1.05 -1.21
C ASP A 117 -0.10 0.28 -2.45
N GLU A 118 -0.15 -0.98 -2.47
CA GLU A 118 -0.79 -1.96 -1.62
C GLU A 118 0.26 -2.89 -0.98
N VAL A 119 0.04 -3.24 0.29
CA VAL A 119 0.78 -4.33 0.93
C VAL A 119 0.10 -5.65 0.53
N GLY A 120 0.58 -6.25 -0.54
CA GLY A 120 -0.05 -7.41 -1.16
C GLY A 120 0.95 -8.31 -1.88
N LYS A 121 0.59 -8.72 -3.10
CA LYS A 121 1.39 -9.67 -3.89
C LYS A 121 2.82 -9.19 -4.15
N LEU A 122 3.04 -7.87 -4.37
CA LEU A 122 4.37 -7.31 -4.60
C LEU A 122 5.30 -7.54 -3.39
N VAL A 123 4.77 -7.47 -2.18
CA VAL A 123 5.51 -7.75 -0.94
C VAL A 123 6.00 -9.18 -0.90
N SER A 124 5.16 -10.15 -1.33
CA SER A 124 5.53 -11.56 -1.33
C SER A 124 6.57 -11.91 -2.40
N GLU A 125 6.61 -11.16 -3.50
CA GLU A 125 7.52 -11.38 -4.62
C GLU A 125 8.86 -10.64 -4.47
N SER A 126 8.93 -9.56 -3.69
CA SER A 126 10.12 -8.74 -3.52
C SER A 126 10.65 -8.80 -2.09
N LYS A 127 11.84 -9.37 -1.93
CA LYS A 127 12.56 -9.40 -0.64
C LYS A 127 13.01 -8.01 -0.20
N GLU A 128 13.44 -7.19 -1.14
CA GLU A 128 13.89 -5.81 -0.90
C GLU A 128 12.73 -4.95 -0.42
N PHE A 129 11.57 -5.05 -1.05
CA PHE A 129 10.38 -4.33 -0.60
C PHE A 129 9.92 -4.82 0.78
N SER A 130 9.94 -6.12 1.03
CA SER A 130 9.62 -6.66 2.36
C SER A 130 10.56 -6.15 3.43
N ALA A 131 11.85 -6.02 3.13
CA ALA A 131 12.84 -5.51 4.06
C ALA A 131 12.60 -4.02 4.40
N ILE A 132 12.40 -3.16 3.40
CA ILE A 132 12.13 -1.74 3.64
C ILE A 132 10.78 -1.51 4.34
N LEU A 133 9.78 -2.32 4.05
CA LEU A 133 8.50 -2.27 4.76
C LEU A 133 8.66 -2.58 6.26
N LYS A 134 9.49 -3.56 6.61
CA LYS A 134 9.81 -3.86 8.01
C LYS A 134 10.54 -2.71 8.70
N GLU A 135 11.44 -2.03 7.99
CA GLU A 135 12.09 -0.81 8.51
C GLU A 135 11.09 0.32 8.75
N ALA A 136 10.19 0.56 7.80
CA ALA A 136 9.13 1.54 7.95
C ALA A 136 8.24 1.27 9.17
N LEU A 137 7.89 0.00 9.40
CA LEU A 137 7.10 -0.40 10.56
C LEU A 137 7.79 -0.14 11.91
N LYS A 138 9.12 -0.04 11.92
CA LYS A 138 9.94 0.19 13.12
C LYS A 138 10.39 1.63 13.31
N CYS A 139 10.26 2.48 12.28
CA CYS A 139 10.87 3.82 12.29
C CYS A 139 10.17 4.83 13.21
N GLY A 140 9.07 4.46 13.86
CA GLY A 140 8.36 5.33 14.78
C GLY A 140 7.46 6.38 14.13
N LYS A 141 7.14 6.25 12.85
CA LYS A 141 6.22 7.13 12.13
C LYS A 141 4.84 6.50 11.95
N PRO A 142 3.78 7.30 11.91
CA PRO A 142 2.48 6.85 11.48
C PRO A 142 2.54 6.27 10.06
N MET A 143 1.74 5.25 9.81
CA MET A 143 1.63 4.63 8.48
C MET A 143 0.17 4.47 8.08
N LEU A 144 -0.08 4.62 6.80
CA LEU A 144 -1.35 4.33 6.16
C LEU A 144 -1.10 3.30 5.06
N ILE A 145 -1.61 2.11 5.25
CA ILE A 145 -1.39 1.00 4.33
C ILE A 145 -2.72 0.47 3.80
N THR A 146 -2.69 -0.13 2.62
CA THR A 146 -3.81 -0.92 2.13
C THR A 146 -3.46 -2.39 2.09
N MET A 147 -4.42 -3.24 2.40
CA MET A 147 -4.26 -4.70 2.37
C MET A 147 -5.50 -5.35 1.79
N HIS A 148 -5.30 -6.44 1.05
CA HIS A 148 -6.41 -7.29 0.66
C HIS A 148 -6.98 -8.01 1.89
N LYS A 149 -8.31 -8.02 2.05
CA LYS A 149 -9.00 -8.55 3.23
C LYS A 149 -8.62 -9.99 3.59
N ARG A 150 -8.33 -10.81 2.59
CA ARG A 150 -8.14 -12.27 2.74
C ARG A 150 -6.72 -12.75 2.43
N SER A 151 -5.73 -11.88 2.46
CA SER A 151 -4.35 -12.32 2.20
C SER A 151 -3.87 -13.29 3.27
N ARG A 152 -3.25 -14.39 2.80
CA ARG A 152 -2.61 -15.41 3.65
C ARG A 152 -1.10 -15.23 3.75
N ASN A 153 -0.54 -14.17 3.17
CA ASN A 153 0.89 -13.92 3.24
C ASN A 153 1.34 -13.77 4.71
N PRO A 154 2.41 -14.48 5.14
CA PRO A 154 2.87 -14.43 6.53
C PRO A 154 3.23 -13.04 7.03
N LEU A 155 3.84 -12.20 6.18
CA LEU A 155 4.17 -10.81 6.54
C LEU A 155 2.90 -9.99 6.78
N LEU A 156 1.89 -10.11 5.91
CA LEU A 156 0.62 -9.42 6.09
C LEU A 156 -0.09 -9.89 7.37
N GLN A 157 -0.03 -11.17 7.67
CA GLN A 157 -0.59 -11.69 8.92
C GLN A 157 0.14 -11.15 10.15
N SER A 158 1.47 -11.03 10.10
CA SER A 158 2.25 -10.44 11.19
C SER A 158 1.93 -8.95 11.38
N ILE A 159 1.73 -8.21 10.29
CA ILE A 159 1.29 -6.81 10.33
C ILE A 159 -0.07 -6.69 11.00
N ARG A 160 -1.03 -7.55 10.65
CA ARG A 160 -2.38 -7.54 11.25
C ARG A 160 -2.41 -7.79 12.76
N LYS A 161 -1.42 -8.50 13.27
CA LYS A 161 -1.30 -8.82 14.71
C LYS A 161 -0.62 -7.73 15.54
N ARG A 162 -0.18 -6.63 14.91
CA ARG A 162 0.49 -5.54 15.62
C ARG A 162 -0.48 -4.81 16.54
N ASP A 163 -0.06 -4.52 17.75
CA ASP A 163 -0.86 -3.77 18.74
C ASP A 163 -1.06 -2.30 18.33
N ASP A 164 -0.13 -1.75 17.54
CA ASP A 164 -0.16 -0.37 17.05
C ASP A 164 -0.92 -0.20 15.72
N LEU A 165 -1.52 -1.25 15.18
CA LEU A 165 -2.31 -1.22 13.95
C LEU A 165 -3.81 -1.16 14.24
N ARG A 166 -4.50 -0.28 13.51
CA ARG A 166 -5.97 -0.24 13.45
C ARG A 166 -6.41 -0.54 12.03
N THR A 167 -7.20 -1.58 11.88
CA THR A 167 -7.73 -1.99 10.57
C THR A 167 -9.13 -1.45 10.36
N LEU A 168 -9.33 -0.74 9.25
CA LEU A 168 -10.62 -0.21 8.82
C LEU A 168 -11.01 -0.88 7.50
N GLU A 169 -12.18 -1.46 7.45
CA GLU A 169 -12.69 -2.07 6.22
C GLU A 169 -13.48 -1.05 5.41
N VAL A 170 -13.07 -0.81 4.16
CA VAL A 170 -13.81 0.03 3.23
C VAL A 170 -14.91 -0.75 2.53
N THR A 171 -16.11 -0.20 2.56
CA THR A 171 -17.30 -0.73 1.91
C THR A 171 -18.00 0.39 1.13
N PRO A 172 -18.91 0.08 0.19
CA PRO A 172 -19.69 1.11 -0.48
C PRO A 172 -20.51 1.99 0.47
N ILE A 173 -20.89 1.45 1.64
CA ILE A 173 -21.74 2.15 2.62
C ILE A 173 -20.90 3.16 3.44
N ASN A 174 -19.69 2.82 3.84
CA ASN A 174 -18.88 3.64 4.75
C ASN A 174 -17.81 4.50 4.07
N SER A 175 -17.65 4.40 2.76
CA SER A 175 -16.56 5.05 2.01
C SER A 175 -16.50 6.56 2.20
N ALA A 176 -17.62 7.22 2.46
CA ALA A 176 -17.68 8.66 2.66
C ALA A 176 -17.13 9.10 4.04
N ILE A 177 -17.38 8.31 5.08
CA ILE A 177 -17.03 8.66 6.48
C ILE A 177 -15.69 8.09 6.94
N LEU A 178 -15.24 7.01 6.32
CA LEU A 178 -14.04 6.29 6.72
C LEU A 178 -12.76 7.15 6.67
N PRO A 179 -12.55 8.05 5.70
CA PRO A 179 -11.38 8.92 5.70
C PRO A 179 -11.24 9.76 6.95
N SER A 180 -12.31 10.40 7.44
CA SER A 180 -12.28 11.20 8.67
C SER A 180 -11.94 10.37 9.90
N LYS A 181 -12.47 9.15 9.97
CA LYS A 181 -12.14 8.21 11.06
C LYS A 181 -10.66 7.82 11.04
N ALA A 182 -10.11 7.51 9.88
CA ALA A 182 -8.70 7.19 9.72
C ALA A 182 -7.79 8.38 10.11
N VAL A 183 -8.13 9.59 9.68
CA VAL A 183 -7.40 10.81 10.04
C VAL A 183 -7.37 11.01 11.55
N ASN A 184 -8.48 10.82 12.24
CA ASN A 184 -8.54 10.96 13.71
C ASN A 184 -7.61 9.96 14.42
N ILE A 185 -7.54 8.73 13.92
CA ILE A 185 -6.63 7.71 14.46
C ILE A 185 -5.17 8.10 14.22
N LEU A 186 -4.83 8.50 12.99
CA LEU A 186 -3.46 8.85 12.61
C LEU A 186 -2.94 10.09 13.37
N LYS A 187 -3.78 11.09 13.59
CA LYS A 187 -3.41 12.31 14.29
C LYS A 187 -2.98 12.07 15.74
N THR A 188 -3.42 11.01 16.39
CA THR A 188 -2.99 10.69 17.74
C THR A 188 -1.48 10.42 17.86
N GLY A 189 -0.83 10.05 16.77
CA GLY A 189 0.62 9.81 16.70
C GLY A 189 1.43 10.92 16.05
N MET A 190 0.81 12.04 15.68
CA MET A 190 1.41 13.13 14.90
C MET A 190 1.59 14.42 15.72
N VAL A 191 1.70 14.31 17.01
CA VAL A 191 1.85 15.47 17.94
C VAL A 191 3.32 15.80 18.11
#